data_eba017141abc23d8d04f3649598727fb
#
_entry.id   eba017141abc23d8d04f3649598727fb
#
_cell.length_a   1.000
_cell.length_b   1.000
_cell.length_c   1.000
_cell.angle_alpha   90.00
_cell.angle_beta   90.00
_cell.angle_gamma   90.00
#
_symmetry.space_group_name_H-M   'P 1'
#
loop_
_entity.id
_entity.type
_entity.pdbx_description
1 polymer ?
#
loop_
_entity_poly.entity_id
_entity_poly.type
_entity_poly.pdbx_seq_one_letter_code
_entity_poly.pdbx_strand_id
1 'polypeptide(L)'
;TPHFALDPATQSRALKSMKRIPNRKLIILDNWPRSLQGQYGVVYQDMSNDIYDGLKEALSDLRRYSRLHVVTLPTSLYGSLIMTGVERFCTDYNINVEYHYEITPDMMKRGGVYLLLNGQLGLGLVETARTAKMQGLEIGKDIGIIFYNDSYLSEVILGGLTTVSTDFAQMGRLAAEMVLSHDLRKVKCDFKLSRRNTF
;
A
#
# COMPACT_ATOMS: atom_id res chain seq x y z
N THR A 1 5.84 -12.38 -10.25
CA THR A 1 4.62 -12.05 -9.52
C THR A 1 3.46 -11.99 -10.50
N PRO A 2 2.44 -12.85 -10.38
CA PRO A 2 1.32 -12.78 -11.29
C PRO A 2 0.47 -11.54 -10.96
N HIS A 3 0.44 -10.58 -11.86
CA HIS A 3 -0.62 -9.60 -11.87
C HIS A 3 -1.92 -10.31 -12.22
N PHE A 4 -2.72 -10.61 -11.21
CA PHE A 4 -4.08 -11.04 -11.46
C PHE A 4 -4.85 -9.82 -11.95
N ALA A 5 -5.16 -9.79 -13.23
CA ALA A 5 -6.06 -8.79 -13.77
C ALA A 5 -7.42 -8.89 -13.05
N LEU A 6 -8.15 -7.79 -12.98
CA LEU A 6 -9.53 -7.75 -12.47
C LEU A 6 -10.47 -8.66 -13.28
N ASP A 7 -10.10 -8.95 -14.52
CA ASP A 7 -10.84 -9.79 -15.43
C ASP A 7 -10.75 -11.28 -15.04
N PRO A 8 -11.89 -11.95 -14.76
CA PRO A 8 -11.93 -13.35 -14.36
C PRO A 8 -11.31 -14.31 -15.38
N ALA A 9 -11.39 -14.01 -16.68
CA ALA A 9 -10.84 -14.85 -17.72
C ALA A 9 -9.30 -14.86 -17.68
N THR A 10 -8.69 -13.70 -17.45
CA THR A 10 -7.23 -13.58 -17.29
C THR A 10 -6.76 -14.22 -15.99
N GLN A 11 -7.50 -14.07 -14.89
CA GLN A 11 -7.21 -14.79 -13.64
C GLN A 11 -7.24 -16.32 -13.86
N SER A 12 -8.27 -16.83 -14.53
CA SER A 12 -8.39 -18.25 -14.84
C SER A 12 -7.23 -18.76 -15.68
N ARG A 13 -6.80 -18.00 -16.69
CA ARG A 13 -5.62 -18.34 -17.52
C ARG A 13 -4.33 -18.34 -16.71
N ALA A 14 -4.12 -17.37 -15.84
CA ALA A 14 -2.95 -17.31 -14.96
C ALA A 14 -2.90 -18.51 -14.02
N LEU A 15 -4.01 -18.85 -13.36
CA LEU A 15 -4.13 -20.03 -12.50
C LEU A 15 -3.87 -21.33 -13.29
N LYS A 16 -4.41 -21.46 -14.49
CA LYS A 16 -4.17 -22.64 -15.36
C LYS A 16 -2.70 -22.77 -15.72
N SER A 17 -2.01 -21.66 -15.94
CA SER A 17 -0.56 -21.67 -16.23
C SER A 17 0.25 -22.06 -15.00
N MET A 18 -0.08 -21.56 -13.82
CA MET A 18 0.58 -21.94 -12.57
C MET A 18 0.40 -23.43 -12.23
N LYS A 19 -0.77 -23.99 -12.49
CA LYS A 19 -1.04 -25.45 -12.29
C LYS A 19 -0.17 -26.37 -13.12
N ARG A 20 0.51 -25.86 -14.17
CA ARG A 20 1.48 -26.64 -14.96
C ARG A 20 2.85 -26.75 -14.29
N ILE A 21 3.13 -25.90 -13.31
CA ILE A 21 4.39 -25.93 -12.57
C ILE A 21 4.22 -26.93 -11.41
N PRO A 22 5.13 -27.90 -11.26
CA PRO A 22 5.10 -28.79 -10.11
C PRO A 22 5.12 -27.99 -8.81
N ASN A 23 4.20 -28.25 -7.90
CA ASN A 23 4.04 -27.47 -6.65
C ASN A 23 5.35 -27.31 -5.88
N ARG A 24 6.17 -28.36 -5.81
CA ARG A 24 7.49 -28.34 -5.14
C ARG A 24 8.51 -27.37 -5.76
N LYS A 25 8.24 -26.85 -6.97
CA LYS A 25 9.07 -25.85 -7.68
C LYS A 25 8.42 -24.48 -7.78
N LEU A 26 7.26 -24.30 -7.12
CA LEU A 26 6.48 -23.08 -7.21
C LEU A 26 6.61 -22.28 -5.93
N ILE A 27 7.10 -21.06 -6.05
CA ILE A 27 7.04 -20.02 -5.01
C ILE A 27 6.36 -18.79 -5.61
N ILE A 28 5.29 -18.34 -4.99
CA ILE A 28 4.51 -17.17 -5.43
C ILE A 28 4.79 -16.02 -4.48
N LEU A 29 5.06 -14.85 -5.03
CA LEU A 29 5.31 -13.64 -4.27
C LEU A 29 4.17 -12.65 -4.47
N ASP A 30 3.94 -11.81 -3.45
CA ASP A 30 3.06 -10.67 -3.45
C ASP A 30 1.59 -11.05 -3.22
N ASN A 31 0.95 -11.74 -4.14
CA ASN A 31 -0.46 -12.08 -4.05
C ASN A 31 -0.67 -13.60 -3.92
N TRP A 32 -1.41 -14.01 -2.90
CA TRP A 32 -1.71 -15.41 -2.68
C TRP A 32 -2.99 -15.83 -3.41
N PRO A 33 -2.89 -16.64 -4.49
CA PRO A 33 -4.05 -17.20 -5.18
C PRO A 33 -4.68 -18.32 -4.33
N ARG A 34 -5.62 -17.96 -3.46
CA ARG A 34 -6.29 -18.88 -2.50
C ARG A 34 -6.95 -20.09 -3.18
N SER A 35 -7.32 -19.96 -4.46
CA SER A 35 -7.91 -21.04 -5.25
C SER A 35 -6.91 -22.09 -5.77
N LEU A 36 -5.60 -21.79 -5.69
CA LEU A 36 -4.57 -22.76 -6.08
C LEU A 36 -4.36 -23.76 -4.94
N GLN A 37 -4.57 -25.04 -5.24
CA GLN A 37 -4.43 -26.14 -4.29
C GLN A 37 -3.02 -26.72 -4.34
N GLY A 38 -2.56 -27.28 -3.21
CA GLY A 38 -1.31 -28.03 -3.11
C GLY A 38 -0.29 -27.39 -2.18
N GLN A 39 0.86 -28.07 -2.06
CA GLN A 39 1.99 -27.65 -1.24
C GLN A 39 2.98 -26.86 -2.11
N TYR A 40 2.92 -25.54 -2.03
CA TYR A 40 3.81 -24.59 -2.72
C TYR A 40 4.13 -23.43 -1.77
N GLY A 41 5.22 -22.72 -2.06
CA GLY A 41 5.63 -21.55 -1.27
C GLY A 41 4.83 -20.31 -1.65
N VAL A 42 4.49 -19.50 -0.66
CA VAL A 42 3.90 -18.16 -0.87
C VAL A 42 4.48 -17.19 0.15
N VAL A 43 4.94 -16.05 -0.33
CA VAL A 43 5.25 -14.89 0.51
C VAL A 43 4.34 -13.75 0.06
N TYR A 44 3.40 -13.33 0.91
CA TYR A 44 2.29 -12.50 0.46
C TYR A 44 2.05 -11.27 1.32
N GLN A 45 1.32 -10.30 0.74
CA GLN A 45 0.73 -9.14 1.39
C GLN A 45 -0.74 -9.41 1.73
N ASP A 46 -1.21 -8.87 2.85
CA ASP A 46 -2.64 -8.83 3.22
C ASP A 46 -3.12 -7.37 3.21
N MET A 47 -3.22 -6.81 2.02
CA MET A 47 -3.35 -5.37 1.77
C MET A 47 -4.43 -4.70 2.62
N SER A 48 -5.57 -5.36 2.82
CA SER A 48 -6.68 -4.81 3.61
C SER A 48 -6.35 -4.77 5.11
N ASN A 49 -5.79 -5.85 5.66
CA ASN A 49 -5.38 -5.85 7.06
C ASN A 49 -4.10 -5.03 7.28
N ASP A 50 -3.17 -5.06 6.34
CA ASP A 50 -1.90 -4.35 6.41
C ASP A 50 -2.13 -2.83 6.52
N ILE A 51 -2.94 -2.24 5.64
CA ILE A 51 -3.23 -0.80 5.72
C ILE A 51 -4.03 -0.44 6.97
N TYR A 52 -4.97 -1.29 7.40
CA TYR A 52 -5.71 -1.09 8.64
C TYR A 52 -4.75 -0.99 9.83
N ASP A 53 -3.83 -1.95 9.96
CA ASP A 53 -2.85 -1.99 11.06
C ASP A 53 -1.86 -0.82 10.97
N GLY A 54 -1.39 -0.46 9.77
CA GLY A 54 -0.51 0.69 9.55
C GLY A 54 -1.17 2.03 9.94
N LEU A 55 -2.45 2.23 9.58
CA LEU A 55 -3.19 3.42 9.98
C LEU A 55 -3.52 3.42 11.49
N LYS A 56 -3.76 2.25 12.07
CA LYS A 56 -3.94 2.12 13.52
C LYS A 56 -2.68 2.51 14.28
N GLU A 57 -1.50 2.15 13.79
CA GLU A 57 -0.23 2.61 14.34
C GLU A 57 -0.07 4.14 14.23
N ALA A 58 -0.58 4.75 13.15
CA ALA A 58 -0.57 6.18 12.91
C ALA A 58 -1.69 6.96 13.63
N LEU A 59 -2.59 6.30 14.37
CA LEU A 59 -3.85 6.89 14.87
C LEU A 59 -3.64 8.14 15.73
N SER A 60 -2.64 8.15 16.60
CA SER A 60 -2.32 9.31 17.44
C SER A 60 -1.95 10.55 16.62
N ASP A 61 -1.23 10.33 15.53
CA ASP A 61 -0.80 11.40 14.63
C ASP A 61 -1.97 11.85 13.75
N LEU A 62 -2.76 10.91 13.23
CA LEU A 62 -3.96 11.21 12.44
C LEU A 62 -4.96 12.10 13.19
N ARG A 63 -5.11 11.91 14.50
CA ARG A 63 -6.01 12.70 15.33
C ARG A 63 -5.62 14.19 15.49
N ARG A 64 -4.41 14.56 15.10
CA ARG A 64 -3.99 15.98 15.03
C ARG A 64 -4.56 16.69 13.81
N TYR A 65 -5.06 15.93 12.86
CA TYR A 65 -5.66 16.43 11.63
C TYR A 65 -7.17 16.23 11.63
N SER A 66 -7.86 16.97 10.80
CA SER A 66 -9.33 16.97 10.74
C SER A 66 -9.91 15.94 9.76
N ARG A 67 -9.13 15.54 8.76
CA ARG A 67 -9.62 14.70 7.67
C ARG A 67 -8.50 13.90 6.98
N LEU A 68 -8.84 12.66 6.62
CA LEU A 68 -8.03 11.80 5.77
C LEU A 68 -8.54 11.85 4.32
N HIS A 69 -7.67 12.24 3.40
CA HIS A 69 -7.92 12.19 1.96
C HIS A 69 -7.18 10.99 1.37
N VAL A 70 -7.90 10.07 0.75
CA VAL A 70 -7.31 8.89 0.12
C VAL A 70 -7.30 9.09 -1.38
N VAL A 71 -6.11 9.08 -1.97
CA VAL A 71 -5.92 9.28 -3.41
C VAL A 71 -5.50 7.97 -4.06
N THR A 72 -6.34 7.46 -4.96
CA THR A 72 -6.16 6.17 -5.62
C THR A 72 -6.53 6.23 -7.09
N LEU A 73 -6.20 5.18 -7.85
CA LEU A 73 -6.66 5.04 -9.24
C LEU A 73 -7.92 4.19 -9.31
N PRO A 74 -8.93 4.59 -10.09
CA PRO A 74 -10.20 3.86 -10.18
C PRO A 74 -10.06 2.44 -10.74
N THR A 75 -8.99 2.15 -11.47
CA THR A 75 -8.75 0.87 -12.14
C THR A 75 -7.76 -0.03 -11.40
N SER A 76 -7.33 0.34 -10.20
CA SER A 76 -6.36 -0.43 -9.42
C SER A 76 -7.04 -1.56 -8.65
N LEU A 77 -6.69 -2.82 -8.96
CA LEU A 77 -7.12 -3.97 -8.15
C LEU A 77 -6.60 -3.85 -6.71
N TYR A 78 -5.35 -3.49 -6.55
CA TYR A 78 -4.74 -3.30 -5.23
C TYR A 78 -5.38 -2.12 -4.50
N GLY A 79 -5.72 -1.06 -5.22
CA GLY A 79 -6.44 0.08 -4.68
C GLY A 79 -7.75 -0.32 -4.00
N SER A 80 -8.56 -1.20 -4.59
CA SER A 80 -9.83 -1.65 -4.01
C SER A 80 -9.62 -2.46 -2.71
N LEU A 81 -8.61 -3.32 -2.66
CA LEU A 81 -8.28 -4.09 -1.45
C LEU A 81 -7.78 -3.19 -0.32
N ILE A 82 -6.92 -2.23 -0.64
CA ILE A 82 -6.42 -1.25 0.33
C ILE A 82 -7.57 -0.37 0.84
N MET A 83 -8.44 0.12 -0.05
CA MET A 83 -9.60 0.93 0.33
C MET A 83 -10.50 0.22 1.33
N THR A 84 -10.75 -1.09 1.17
CA THR A 84 -11.51 -1.88 2.15
C THR A 84 -10.91 -1.80 3.56
N GLY A 85 -9.59 -1.83 3.68
CA GLY A 85 -8.90 -1.70 4.96
C GLY A 85 -8.99 -0.28 5.53
N VAL A 86 -8.86 0.74 4.67
CA VAL A 86 -9.03 2.15 5.05
C VAL A 86 -10.44 2.43 5.55
N GLU A 87 -11.47 1.99 4.82
CA GLU A 87 -12.88 2.17 5.19
C GLU A 87 -13.20 1.56 6.55
N ARG A 88 -12.74 0.33 6.78
CA ARG A 88 -12.89 -0.34 8.07
C ARG A 88 -12.20 0.44 9.19
N PHE A 89 -10.96 0.88 8.98
CA PHE A 89 -10.23 1.69 9.96
C PHE A 89 -10.96 3.01 10.27
N CYS A 90 -11.39 3.74 9.24
CA CYS A 90 -12.09 5.01 9.43
C CYS A 90 -13.41 4.84 10.18
N THR A 91 -14.13 3.74 9.92
CA THR A 91 -15.37 3.40 10.63
C THR A 91 -15.09 3.09 12.11
N ASP A 92 -14.12 2.21 12.38
CA ASP A 92 -13.81 1.76 13.74
C ASP A 92 -13.29 2.88 14.65
N TYR A 93 -12.55 3.84 14.08
CA TYR A 93 -11.93 4.94 14.84
C TYR A 93 -12.60 6.30 14.64
N ASN A 94 -13.73 6.35 13.93
CA ASN A 94 -14.49 7.56 13.62
C ASN A 94 -13.63 8.67 12.99
N ILE A 95 -12.86 8.31 11.94
CA ILE A 95 -12.03 9.20 11.16
C ILE A 95 -12.81 9.71 9.95
N ASN A 96 -12.88 11.03 9.77
CA ASN A 96 -13.47 11.62 8.57
C ASN A 96 -12.60 11.30 7.36
N VAL A 97 -13.16 10.67 6.33
CA VAL A 97 -12.43 10.26 5.12
C VAL A 97 -13.12 10.74 3.85
N GLU A 98 -12.32 11.15 2.87
CA GLU A 98 -12.74 11.45 1.51
C GLU A 98 -11.87 10.69 0.51
N TYR A 99 -12.47 10.23 -0.60
CA TYR A 99 -11.79 9.45 -1.64
C TYR A 99 -11.69 10.26 -2.92
N HIS A 100 -10.52 10.24 -3.55
CA HIS A 100 -10.21 11.03 -4.73
C HIS A 100 -9.42 10.21 -5.75
N TYR A 101 -9.56 10.57 -7.02
CA TYR A 101 -8.78 9.98 -8.13
C TYR A 101 -7.68 10.91 -8.63
N GLU A 102 -7.72 12.16 -8.21
CA GLU A 102 -6.73 13.20 -8.55
C GLU A 102 -6.61 14.19 -7.39
N ILE A 103 -5.57 14.99 -7.41
CA ILE A 103 -5.37 16.11 -6.49
C ILE A 103 -5.72 17.40 -7.22
N THR A 104 -6.66 18.17 -6.65
CA THR A 104 -7.01 19.50 -7.13
C THR A 104 -6.68 20.57 -6.06
N PRO A 105 -6.39 21.83 -6.47
CA PRO A 105 -6.01 22.87 -5.51
C PRO A 105 -7.03 23.16 -4.42
N ASP A 106 -8.32 23.03 -4.71
CA ASP A 106 -9.43 23.29 -3.79
C ASP A 106 -9.58 22.21 -2.70
N MET A 107 -9.04 21.02 -2.92
CA MET A 107 -9.00 19.94 -1.92
C MET A 107 -7.96 20.21 -0.84
N MET A 108 -6.89 20.96 -1.16
CA MET A 108 -5.75 21.16 -0.28
C MET A 108 -6.11 22.19 0.81
N LYS A 109 -6.39 21.69 2.01
CA LYS A 109 -6.79 22.50 3.16
C LYS A 109 -5.96 22.16 4.40
N ARG A 110 -5.71 23.16 5.22
CA ARG A 110 -5.07 22.96 6.53
C ARG A 110 -5.84 21.91 7.35
N GLY A 111 -5.10 21.00 7.96
CA GLY A 111 -5.66 19.88 8.71
C GLY A 111 -6.02 18.65 7.88
N GLY A 112 -5.70 18.63 6.58
CA GLY A 112 -5.84 17.44 5.74
C GLY A 112 -4.63 16.51 5.81
N VAL A 113 -4.85 15.20 5.81
CA VAL A 113 -3.83 14.17 5.57
C VAL A 113 -4.12 13.48 4.24
N TYR A 114 -3.11 13.36 3.40
CA TYR A 114 -3.20 12.79 2.05
C TYR A 114 -2.50 11.44 2.02
N LEU A 115 -3.30 10.36 2.05
CA LEU A 115 -2.82 8.99 1.85
C LEU A 115 -2.78 8.70 0.34
N LEU A 116 -1.58 8.62 -0.22
CA LEU A 116 -1.35 8.45 -1.64
C LEU A 116 -1.10 6.98 -1.95
N LEU A 117 -2.10 6.27 -2.50
CA LEU A 117 -2.05 4.84 -2.81
C LEU A 117 -1.44 4.54 -4.17
N ASN A 118 -1.16 5.58 -4.93
CA ASN A 118 -0.78 5.44 -6.32
C ASN A 118 0.73 5.40 -6.48
N GLY A 119 1.26 4.20 -6.71
CA GLY A 119 2.69 4.01 -7.01
C GLY A 119 3.15 4.56 -8.38
N GLN A 120 2.27 5.11 -9.18
CA GLN A 120 2.62 5.92 -10.38
C GLN A 120 2.96 7.36 -9.98
N LEU A 121 3.59 7.44 -9.06
CA LEU A 121 4.60 8.16 -8.31
C LEU A 121 4.81 9.63 -8.57
N GLY A 122 4.80 10.09 -9.72
CA GLY A 122 5.20 11.46 -9.98
C GLY A 122 4.05 12.42 -9.70
N LEU A 123 2.89 12.12 -10.27
CA LEU A 123 1.82 13.11 -10.36
C LEU A 123 1.16 13.39 -9.01
N GLY A 124 0.68 12.37 -8.31
CA GLY A 124 -0.05 12.59 -7.04
C GLY A 124 0.83 13.27 -5.97
N LEU A 125 2.05 12.78 -5.75
CA LEU A 125 2.97 13.35 -4.76
C LEU A 125 3.47 14.74 -5.16
N VAL A 126 3.88 14.91 -6.43
CA VAL A 126 4.37 16.19 -6.94
C VAL A 126 3.25 17.24 -6.93
N GLU A 127 2.05 16.89 -7.37
CA GLU A 127 0.90 17.81 -7.35
C GLU A 127 0.48 18.18 -5.93
N THR A 128 0.50 17.23 -4.98
CA THR A 128 0.24 17.51 -3.57
C THR A 128 1.26 18.50 -3.02
N ALA A 129 2.55 18.23 -3.21
CA ALA A 129 3.63 19.11 -2.70
C ALA A 129 3.61 20.49 -3.36
N ARG A 130 3.40 20.55 -4.68
CA ARG A 130 3.29 21.80 -5.43
C ARG A 130 2.11 22.63 -4.97
N THR A 131 0.93 22.03 -4.84
CA THR A 131 -0.29 22.71 -4.43
C THR A 131 -0.17 23.24 -3.00
N ALA A 132 0.36 22.42 -2.07
CA ALA A 132 0.64 22.86 -0.71
C ALA A 132 1.54 24.11 -0.68
N LYS A 133 2.63 24.08 -1.45
CA LYS A 133 3.56 25.22 -1.56
C LYS A 133 2.89 26.47 -2.14
N MET A 134 2.06 26.31 -3.18
CA MET A 134 1.33 27.44 -3.79
C MET A 134 0.34 28.08 -2.82
N GLN A 135 -0.24 27.32 -1.91
CA GLN A 135 -1.17 27.79 -0.90
C GLN A 135 -0.51 28.21 0.42
N GLY A 136 0.83 28.16 0.50
CA GLY A 136 1.57 28.51 1.72
C GLY A 136 1.34 27.53 2.87
N LEU A 137 1.01 26.26 2.58
CA LEU A 137 0.83 25.20 3.57
C LEU A 137 2.14 24.45 3.80
N GLU A 138 2.49 24.23 5.06
CA GLU A 138 3.68 23.50 5.48
C GLU A 138 3.34 22.00 5.62
N ILE A 139 4.04 21.17 4.81
CA ILE A 139 3.88 19.71 4.87
C ILE A 139 4.49 19.18 6.18
N GLY A 140 3.81 18.24 6.81
CA GLY A 140 4.17 17.70 8.13
C GLY A 140 3.66 18.52 9.32
N LYS A 141 3.09 19.70 9.06
CA LYS A 141 2.54 20.59 10.09
C LYS A 141 1.12 21.02 9.79
N ASP A 142 0.89 21.71 8.67
CA ASP A 142 -0.42 22.18 8.25
C ASP A 142 -1.23 21.09 7.55
N ILE A 143 -0.54 20.26 6.80
CA ILE A 143 -1.06 19.06 6.13
C ILE A 143 -0.09 17.90 6.33
N GLY A 144 -0.63 16.67 6.29
CA GLY A 144 0.17 15.45 6.31
C GLY A 144 0.19 14.75 4.94
N ILE A 145 1.29 14.07 4.62
CA ILE A 145 1.37 13.16 3.48
C ILE A 145 1.87 11.80 3.97
N ILE A 146 1.10 10.75 3.67
CA ILE A 146 1.48 9.36 3.86
C ILE A 146 1.50 8.70 2.47
N PHE A 147 2.60 8.06 2.13
CA PHE A 147 2.76 7.41 0.83
C PHE A 147 2.72 5.88 0.98
N TYR A 148 2.02 5.22 0.07
CA TYR A 148 1.95 3.76 0.06
C TYR A 148 3.12 3.19 -0.75
N ASN A 149 3.85 2.28 -0.15
CA ASN A 149 5.14 1.72 -0.53
C ASN A 149 6.34 2.63 -0.22
N ASP A 150 7.33 2.03 0.40
CA ASP A 150 8.61 2.68 0.73
C ASP A 150 9.68 2.37 -0.32
N SER A 151 10.62 3.30 -0.45
CA SER A 151 11.80 3.15 -1.28
C SER A 151 12.95 3.98 -0.70
N TYR A 152 14.18 3.75 -1.14
CA TYR A 152 15.32 4.58 -0.73
C TYR A 152 15.13 6.06 -1.05
N LEU A 153 14.36 6.40 -2.09
CA LEU A 153 14.04 7.78 -2.42
C LEU A 153 13.14 8.45 -1.37
N SER A 154 12.35 7.67 -0.63
CA SER A 154 11.46 8.21 0.41
C SER A 154 12.23 8.91 1.54
N GLU A 155 13.50 8.59 1.74
CA GLU A 155 14.35 9.24 2.75
C GLU A 155 14.73 10.67 2.40
N VAL A 156 14.77 11.00 1.10
CA VAL A 156 15.21 12.31 0.62
C VAL A 156 14.09 13.17 0.05
N ILE A 157 13.00 12.56 -0.44
CA ILE A 157 11.87 13.30 -0.97
C ILE A 157 11.20 14.12 0.14
N LEU A 158 11.00 15.40 -0.08
CA LEU A 158 10.36 16.35 0.86
C LEU A 158 11.04 16.37 2.25
N GLY A 159 12.33 16.08 2.31
CA GLY A 159 13.08 15.98 3.56
C GLY A 159 12.80 14.71 4.37
N GLY A 160 12.15 13.74 3.77
CA GLY A 160 11.76 12.45 4.36
C GLY A 160 10.26 12.21 4.29
N LEU A 161 9.85 11.35 3.37
CA LEU A 161 8.45 11.00 3.12
C LEU A 161 7.99 9.91 4.07
N THR A 162 6.96 10.17 4.87
CA THR A 162 6.30 9.14 5.70
C THR A 162 5.61 8.13 4.81
N THR A 163 5.84 6.84 5.08
CA THR A 163 5.35 5.76 4.25
C THR A 163 4.69 4.66 5.07
N VAL A 164 3.74 3.96 4.45
CA VAL A 164 3.24 2.65 4.88
C VAL A 164 3.61 1.64 3.81
N SER A 165 4.25 0.55 4.18
CA SER A 165 4.84 -0.38 3.20
C SER A 165 4.98 -1.80 3.71
N THR A 166 4.78 -2.76 2.81
CA THR A 166 5.27 -4.12 3.00
C THR A 166 6.79 -4.13 3.03
N ASP A 167 7.37 -4.98 3.89
CA ASP A 167 8.82 -5.24 3.91
C ASP A 167 9.20 -6.12 2.71
N PHE A 168 9.44 -5.48 1.56
CA PHE A 168 9.84 -6.19 0.34
C PHE A 168 11.22 -6.85 0.45
N ALA A 169 12.09 -6.35 1.32
CA ALA A 169 13.37 -6.99 1.60
C ALA A 169 13.16 -8.31 2.35
N GLN A 170 12.24 -8.34 3.33
CA GLN A 170 11.82 -9.57 4.01
C GLN A 170 11.20 -10.55 3.01
N MET A 171 10.34 -10.06 2.09
CA MET A 171 9.73 -10.90 1.03
C MET A 171 10.80 -11.62 0.21
N GLY A 172 11.84 -10.89 -0.20
CA GLY A 172 12.97 -11.47 -0.94
C GLY A 172 13.75 -12.50 -0.11
N ARG A 173 14.06 -12.20 1.15
CA ARG A 173 14.76 -13.14 2.05
C ARG A 173 13.97 -14.43 2.28
N LEU A 174 12.69 -14.32 2.61
CA LEU A 174 11.81 -15.48 2.82
C LEU A 174 11.70 -16.35 1.56
N ALA A 175 11.60 -15.73 0.40
CA ALA A 175 11.59 -16.47 -0.86
C ALA A 175 12.91 -17.21 -1.10
N ALA A 176 14.05 -16.57 -0.87
CA ALA A 176 15.36 -17.19 -0.99
C ALA A 176 15.54 -18.36 0.01
N GLU A 177 15.13 -18.18 1.25
CA GLU A 177 15.12 -19.25 2.27
C GLU A 177 14.32 -20.46 1.80
N MET A 178 13.11 -20.28 1.25
CA MET A 178 12.28 -21.36 0.74
C MET A 178 12.95 -22.10 -0.44
N VAL A 179 13.68 -21.36 -1.30
CA VAL A 179 14.43 -21.97 -2.41
C VAL A 179 15.56 -22.84 -1.89
N LEU A 180 16.33 -22.35 -0.92
CA LEU A 180 17.52 -23.01 -0.40
C LEU A 180 17.20 -24.20 0.52
N SER A 181 16.17 -24.05 1.35
CA SER A 181 15.78 -25.07 2.34
C SER A 181 14.81 -26.12 1.79
N HIS A 182 14.19 -25.85 0.63
CA HIS A 182 13.04 -26.60 0.11
C HIS A 182 11.83 -26.69 1.07
N ASP A 183 11.79 -25.83 2.10
CA ASP A 183 10.66 -25.73 3.03
C ASP A 183 9.61 -24.74 2.50
N LEU A 184 8.66 -25.26 1.73
CA LEU A 184 7.60 -24.48 1.10
C LEU A 184 6.47 -24.17 2.06
N ARG A 185 6.40 -22.94 2.52
CA ARG A 185 5.40 -22.43 3.46
C ARG A 185 4.64 -21.22 2.92
N LYS A 186 3.56 -20.86 3.56
CA LYS A 186 2.77 -19.67 3.22
C LYS A 186 2.96 -18.64 4.32
N VAL A 187 3.65 -17.56 4.01
CA VAL A 187 4.09 -16.55 4.99
C VAL A 187 3.61 -15.17 4.56
N LYS A 188 2.95 -14.47 5.48
CA LYS A 188 2.62 -13.06 5.31
C LYS A 188 3.86 -12.22 5.59
N CYS A 189 4.13 -11.22 4.76
CA CYS A 189 5.15 -10.22 5.02
C CYS A 189 4.72 -9.25 6.11
N ASP A 190 5.69 -8.71 6.81
CA ASP A 190 5.48 -7.58 7.71
C ASP A 190 5.11 -6.33 6.93
N PHE A 191 4.26 -5.51 7.54
CA PHE A 191 3.87 -4.21 7.04
C PHE A 191 4.28 -3.16 8.07
N LYS A 192 4.81 -2.03 7.63
CA LYS A 192 5.43 -1.03 8.51
C LYS A 192 4.96 0.38 8.18
N LEU A 193 4.75 1.18 9.23
CA LEU A 193 4.69 2.63 9.15
C LEU A 193 6.11 3.19 9.39
N SER A 194 6.68 3.85 8.40
CA SER A 194 7.95 4.58 8.51
C SER A 194 7.68 6.06 8.66
N ARG A 195 7.71 6.56 9.90
CA ARG A 195 7.50 7.97 10.22
C ARG A 195 8.68 8.79 9.79
N ARG A 196 8.42 9.87 9.03
CA ARG A 196 9.39 10.88 8.60
C ARG A 196 8.76 12.28 8.65
N ASN A 197 9.30 13.24 7.93
CA ASN A 197 8.96 14.65 8.10
C ASN A 197 7.62 15.09 7.47
N THR A 198 6.97 14.26 6.65
CA THR A 198 5.73 14.65 5.95
C THR A 198 4.44 14.37 6.70
N PHE A 199 4.53 13.76 7.91
CA PHE A 199 3.33 13.45 8.69
C PHE A 199 3.64 13.36 10.18
#